data_87979041be7703e0709bf492ec236b31
#
_entry.id   87979041be7703e0709bf492ec236b31
#
_cell.length_a   1.000
_cell.length_b   1.000
_cell.length_c   1.000
_cell.angle_alpha   90.00
_cell.angle_beta   90.00
_cell.angle_gamma   90.00
#
_symmetry.space_group_name_H-M   'P 1'
#
loop_
_entity.id
_entity.type
_entity.pdbx_description
1 polymer ?
#
loop_
_entity_poly.entity_id
_entity_poly.type
_entity_poly.pdbx_seq_one_letter_code
_entity_poly.pdbx_strand_id
1 'polypeptide(L)'
;GGILVNQVFKDYVTRPRPSWSGSHQIGDYSFPSGHAMNSVVFYIALASIIWVLFGKLYGTISFIIAIFLALFIGTSRIYYGNHYFTDVIGGYITGLLWVVIAATATQGGSHIIRQRRANKSKI
;
A
#
# COMPACT_ATOMS: atom_id res chain seq x y z
N GLY A 1 7.73 -4.31 4.78
CA GLY A 1 6.86 -5.36 4.24
C GLY A 1 6.45 -5.08 2.81
N GLY A 2 5.74 -3.97 2.54
CA GLY A 2 5.21 -3.68 1.19
C GLY A 2 6.27 -3.59 0.09
N ILE A 3 7.44 -3.05 0.38
CA ILE A 3 8.56 -2.96 -0.56
C ILE A 3 9.03 -4.35 -1.01
N LEU A 4 9.16 -5.29 -0.06
CA LEU A 4 9.55 -6.67 -0.37
C LEU A 4 8.51 -7.37 -1.26
N VAL A 5 7.23 -7.21 -0.95
CA VAL A 5 6.14 -7.76 -1.77
C VAL A 5 6.18 -7.19 -3.19
N ASN A 6 6.38 -5.87 -3.31
CA ASN A 6 6.51 -5.23 -4.62
C ASN A 6 7.69 -5.80 -5.42
N GLN A 7 8.84 -6.00 -4.78
CA GLN A 7 10.03 -6.56 -5.45
C GLN A 7 9.79 -8.00 -5.91
N VAL A 8 9.19 -8.85 -5.08
CA VAL A 8 8.84 -10.23 -5.47
C VAL A 8 7.95 -10.25 -6.71
N PHE A 9 6.93 -9.38 -6.77
CA PHE A 9 6.08 -9.28 -7.97
C PHE A 9 6.83 -8.80 -9.19
N LYS A 10 7.75 -7.82 -9.05
CA LYS A 10 8.59 -7.34 -10.13
C LYS A 10 9.46 -8.45 -10.71
N ASP A 11 10.13 -9.20 -9.85
CA ASP A 11 11.03 -10.29 -10.25
C ASP A 11 10.26 -11.47 -10.88
N TYR A 12 9.00 -11.67 -10.49
CA TYR A 12 8.15 -12.72 -11.07
C TYR A 12 7.57 -12.32 -12.42
N VAL A 13 7.05 -11.10 -12.57
CA VAL A 13 6.38 -10.65 -13.80
C VAL A 13 7.37 -10.18 -14.85
N THR A 14 8.53 -9.63 -14.45
CA THR A 14 9.63 -9.17 -15.31
C THR A 14 9.21 -8.27 -16.48
N ARG A 15 8.15 -7.46 -16.30
CA ARG A 15 7.60 -6.61 -17.36
C ARG A 15 8.52 -5.42 -17.63
N PRO A 16 8.97 -5.21 -18.89
CA PRO A 16 9.77 -4.05 -19.24
C PRO A 16 8.97 -2.75 -19.09
N ARG A 17 9.65 -1.64 -18.80
CA ARG A 17 9.03 -0.31 -18.79
C ARG A 17 8.63 0.12 -20.20
N PRO A 18 7.69 1.09 -20.31
CA PRO A 18 7.34 1.69 -21.60
C PRO A 18 8.60 2.20 -22.34
N SER A 19 8.69 2.00 -23.65
CA SER A 19 9.85 2.36 -24.47
C SER A 19 10.14 3.86 -24.51
N TRP A 20 9.16 4.69 -24.20
CA TRP A 20 9.28 6.15 -24.11
C TRP A 20 9.72 6.65 -22.72
N SER A 21 9.85 5.76 -21.74
CA SER A 21 10.39 6.14 -20.44
C SER A 21 11.90 6.33 -20.57
N GLY A 22 12.42 7.46 -20.07
CA GLY A 22 13.86 7.74 -20.10
C GLY A 22 14.71 6.86 -19.17
N SER A 23 14.09 5.93 -18.42
CA SER A 23 14.77 5.07 -17.46
C SER A 23 14.84 3.62 -17.98
N HIS A 24 15.86 3.33 -18.76
CA HIS A 24 16.19 1.96 -19.19
C HIS A 24 17.34 1.40 -18.35
N GLN A 25 17.09 1.11 -17.07
CA GLN A 25 18.06 0.35 -16.28
C GLN A 25 17.74 -1.15 -16.38
N ILE A 26 18.78 -1.96 -16.60
CA ILE A 26 18.66 -3.42 -16.62
C ILE A 26 18.10 -3.88 -15.25
N GLY A 27 17.01 -4.64 -15.27
CA GLY A 27 16.36 -5.15 -14.04
C GLY A 27 15.36 -4.19 -13.39
N ASP A 28 15.07 -3.02 -13.98
CA ASP A 28 14.01 -2.13 -13.49
C ASP A 28 12.68 -2.45 -14.15
N TYR A 29 11.95 -3.40 -13.57
CA TYR A 29 10.65 -3.84 -14.05
C TYR A 29 9.52 -2.86 -13.72
N SER A 30 8.51 -2.80 -14.61
CA SER A 30 7.42 -1.84 -14.49
C SER A 30 6.28 -2.30 -13.59
N PHE A 31 5.95 -3.59 -13.58
CA PHE A 31 4.80 -4.13 -12.83
C PHE A 31 5.20 -4.80 -11.51
N PRO A 32 4.47 -4.53 -10.42
CA PRO A 32 3.49 -3.47 -10.25
C PRO A 32 4.16 -2.12 -9.93
N SER A 33 3.40 -1.02 -10.06
CA SER A 33 3.90 0.31 -9.71
C SER A 33 4.12 0.46 -8.20
N GLY A 34 5.37 0.59 -7.79
CA GLY A 34 5.73 0.78 -6.37
C GLY A 34 5.22 2.09 -5.79
N HIS A 35 5.15 3.17 -6.58
CA HIS A 35 4.60 4.44 -6.14
C HIS A 35 3.08 4.34 -5.89
N ALA A 36 2.35 3.68 -6.77
CA ALA A 36 0.92 3.45 -6.58
C ALA A 36 0.65 2.56 -5.35
N MET A 37 1.39 1.46 -5.19
CA MET A 37 1.29 0.58 -4.04
C MET A 37 1.57 1.31 -2.72
N ASN A 38 2.72 2.00 -2.64
CA ASN A 38 3.14 2.67 -1.41
C ASN A 38 2.24 3.85 -1.06
N SER A 39 1.67 4.57 -2.04
CA SER A 39 0.71 5.65 -1.78
C SER A 39 -0.55 5.12 -1.10
N VAL A 40 -1.11 4.01 -1.57
CA VAL A 40 -2.28 3.36 -0.94
C VAL A 40 -1.95 2.96 0.50
N VAL A 41 -0.86 2.23 0.71
CA VAL A 41 -0.47 1.77 2.05
C VAL A 41 -0.27 2.94 3.01
N PHE A 42 0.47 3.96 2.58
CA PHE A 42 0.81 5.11 3.43
C PHE A 42 -0.42 5.93 3.78
N TYR A 43 -1.21 6.35 2.77
CA TYR A 43 -2.34 7.24 3.02
C TYR A 43 -3.50 6.55 3.74
N ILE A 44 -3.75 5.27 3.50
CA ILE A 44 -4.76 4.52 4.27
C ILE A 44 -4.31 4.37 5.73
N ALA A 45 -3.04 4.06 5.99
CA ALA A 45 -2.52 3.98 7.34
C ALA A 45 -2.65 5.32 8.07
N LEU A 46 -2.27 6.43 7.42
CA LEU A 46 -2.39 7.78 7.99
C LEU A 46 -3.85 8.15 8.27
N ALA A 47 -4.77 7.89 7.32
CA ALA A 47 -6.20 8.15 7.51
C ALA A 47 -6.79 7.32 8.66
N SER A 48 -6.33 6.07 8.82
CA SER A 48 -6.75 5.20 9.93
C SER A 48 -6.28 5.74 11.29
N ILE A 49 -5.07 6.28 11.38
CA ILE A 49 -4.55 6.94 12.58
C ILE A 49 -5.39 8.18 12.91
N ILE A 50 -5.67 9.02 11.92
CA ILE A 50 -6.50 10.21 12.10
C ILE A 50 -7.91 9.82 12.57
N TRP A 51 -8.48 8.76 12.02
CA TRP A 51 -9.78 8.23 12.47
C TRP A 51 -9.77 7.88 13.96
N VAL A 52 -8.74 7.17 14.40
CA VAL A 52 -8.62 6.74 15.81
C VAL A 52 -8.40 7.93 16.75
N LEU A 53 -7.59 8.91 16.35
CA LEU A 53 -7.21 10.05 17.22
C LEU A 53 -8.25 11.16 17.24
N PHE A 54 -8.89 11.46 16.11
CA PHE A 54 -9.73 12.64 15.92
C PHE A 54 -11.20 12.32 15.62
N GLY A 55 -11.55 11.03 15.54
CA GLY A 55 -12.92 10.57 15.38
C GLY A 55 -13.41 10.53 13.92
N LYS A 56 -14.70 10.15 13.78
CA LYS A 56 -15.30 9.75 12.51
C LYS A 56 -15.25 10.84 11.43
N LEU A 57 -15.53 12.09 11.78
CA LEU A 57 -15.59 13.18 10.80
C LEU A 57 -14.22 13.38 10.12
N TYR A 58 -13.18 13.61 10.92
CA TYR A 58 -11.82 13.83 10.41
C TYR A 58 -11.26 12.59 9.72
N GLY A 59 -11.56 11.41 10.24
CA GLY A 59 -11.20 10.15 9.60
C GLY A 59 -11.82 10.00 8.23
N THR A 60 -13.12 10.26 8.06
CA THR A 60 -13.80 10.18 6.76
C THR A 60 -13.18 11.15 5.75
N ILE A 61 -12.96 12.41 6.15
CA ILE A 61 -12.31 13.42 5.30
C ILE A 61 -10.91 12.94 4.90
N SER A 62 -10.13 12.41 5.85
CA SER A 62 -8.78 11.90 5.58
C SER A 62 -8.77 10.73 4.59
N PHE A 63 -9.74 9.82 4.66
CA PHE A 63 -9.87 8.72 3.69
C PHE A 63 -10.20 9.23 2.29
N ILE A 64 -11.08 10.23 2.17
CA ILE A 64 -11.40 10.86 0.88
C ILE A 64 -10.13 11.49 0.29
N ILE A 65 -9.40 12.27 1.08
CA ILE A 65 -8.13 12.88 0.65
C ILE A 65 -7.11 11.80 0.27
N ALA A 66 -7.01 10.72 1.04
CA ALA A 66 -6.11 9.60 0.77
C ALA A 66 -6.36 8.97 -0.61
N ILE A 67 -7.63 8.77 -0.97
CA ILE A 67 -8.01 8.24 -2.28
C ILE A 67 -7.57 9.20 -3.39
N PHE A 68 -7.86 10.51 -3.26
CA PHE A 68 -7.46 11.49 -4.27
C PHE A 68 -5.95 11.57 -4.45
N LEU A 69 -5.18 11.56 -3.36
CA LEU A 69 -3.72 11.59 -3.41
C LEU A 69 -3.14 10.33 -4.05
N ALA A 70 -3.67 9.15 -3.70
CA ALA A 70 -3.23 7.90 -4.31
C ALA A 70 -3.50 7.89 -5.82
N LEU A 71 -4.71 8.28 -6.25
CA LEU A 71 -5.07 8.39 -7.67
C LEU A 71 -4.18 9.40 -8.41
N PHE A 72 -3.91 10.55 -7.81
CA PHE A 72 -3.03 11.58 -8.39
C PHE A 72 -1.61 11.06 -8.59
N ILE A 73 -1.04 10.38 -7.57
CA ILE A 73 0.30 9.79 -7.65
C ILE A 73 0.36 8.73 -8.74
N GLY A 74 -0.61 7.80 -8.80
CA GLY A 74 -0.63 6.78 -9.83
C GLY A 74 -0.78 7.35 -11.25
N THR A 75 -1.67 8.32 -11.43
CA THR A 75 -1.85 9.00 -12.72
C THR A 75 -0.58 9.73 -13.14
N SER A 76 0.13 10.36 -12.20
CA SER A 76 1.42 11.02 -12.51
C SER A 76 2.45 10.03 -13.06
N ARG A 77 2.46 8.76 -12.60
CA ARG A 77 3.40 7.73 -13.11
C ARG A 77 3.10 7.35 -14.57
N ILE A 78 1.83 7.37 -14.96
CA ILE A 78 1.41 7.16 -16.35
C ILE A 78 1.81 8.37 -17.20
N TYR A 79 1.52 9.57 -16.71
CA TYR A 79 1.83 10.83 -17.41
C TYR A 79 3.33 10.97 -17.71
N TYR A 80 4.19 10.64 -16.75
CA TYR A 80 5.66 10.64 -16.96
C TYR A 80 6.16 9.43 -17.76
N GLY A 81 5.29 8.55 -18.23
CA GLY A 81 5.66 7.40 -19.05
C GLY A 81 6.43 6.29 -18.33
N ASN A 82 6.54 6.35 -17.01
CA ASN A 82 7.31 5.39 -16.23
C ASN A 82 6.61 4.04 -16.04
N HIS A 83 5.26 4.03 -16.16
CA HIS A 83 4.42 2.86 -15.92
C HIS A 83 3.26 2.82 -16.91
N TYR A 84 2.83 1.62 -17.25
CA TYR A 84 1.55 1.40 -17.93
C TYR A 84 0.39 1.57 -16.95
N PHE A 85 -0.79 1.86 -17.48
CA PHE A 85 -2.02 1.95 -16.68
C PHE A 85 -2.26 0.70 -15.80
N THR A 86 -2.02 -0.48 -16.38
CA THR A 86 -2.16 -1.77 -15.67
C THR A 86 -1.17 -1.94 -14.52
N ASP A 87 0.02 -1.34 -14.60
CA ASP A 87 1.02 -1.38 -13.52
C ASP A 87 0.52 -0.58 -12.30
N VAL A 88 -0.14 0.54 -12.55
CA VAL A 88 -0.73 1.40 -11.52
C VAL A 88 -1.90 0.70 -10.84
N ILE A 89 -2.81 0.10 -11.61
CA ILE A 89 -3.92 -0.70 -11.06
C ILE A 89 -3.38 -1.88 -10.25
N GLY A 90 -2.39 -2.61 -10.77
CA GLY A 90 -1.71 -3.68 -10.03
C GLY A 90 -1.11 -3.18 -8.72
N GLY A 91 -0.50 -2.00 -8.72
CA GLY A 91 0.03 -1.34 -7.53
C GLY A 91 -1.06 -1.04 -6.49
N TYR A 92 -2.21 -0.50 -6.91
CA TYR A 92 -3.33 -0.25 -5.99
C TYR A 92 -3.89 -1.53 -5.36
N ILE A 93 -4.09 -2.57 -6.17
CA ILE A 93 -4.60 -3.87 -5.69
C ILE A 93 -3.62 -4.48 -4.69
N THR A 94 -2.33 -4.54 -5.00
CA THR A 94 -1.32 -5.09 -4.10
C THR A 94 -1.17 -4.25 -2.83
N GLY A 95 -1.31 -2.93 -2.91
CA GLY A 95 -1.32 -2.03 -1.76
C GLY A 95 -2.51 -2.29 -0.83
N LEU A 96 -3.71 -2.42 -1.39
CA LEU A 96 -4.92 -2.75 -0.61
C LEU A 96 -4.81 -4.12 0.05
N LEU A 97 -4.36 -5.15 -0.66
CA LEU A 97 -4.13 -6.49 -0.09
C LEU A 97 -3.14 -6.42 1.08
N TRP A 98 -2.05 -5.66 0.93
CA TRP A 98 -1.08 -5.48 2.00
C TRP A 98 -1.68 -4.80 3.23
N VAL A 99 -2.51 -3.76 3.05
CA VAL A 99 -3.22 -3.11 4.17
C VAL A 99 -4.13 -4.08 4.91
N VAL A 100 -4.88 -4.92 4.18
CA VAL A 100 -5.74 -5.95 4.80
C VAL A 100 -4.92 -6.96 5.60
N ILE A 101 -3.82 -7.47 5.03
CA ILE A 101 -2.92 -8.41 5.73
C ILE A 101 -2.34 -7.77 6.99
N ALA A 102 -1.85 -6.54 6.92
CA ALA A 102 -1.29 -5.83 8.06
C ALA A 102 -2.35 -5.58 9.16
N ALA A 103 -3.57 -5.19 8.78
CA ALA A 103 -4.66 -4.97 9.71
C ALA A 103 -5.08 -6.26 10.43
N THR A 104 -5.20 -7.38 9.72
CA THR A 104 -5.56 -8.68 10.33
C THR A 104 -4.45 -9.20 11.24
N ALA A 105 -3.19 -9.06 10.86
CA ALA A 105 -2.04 -9.46 11.68
C ALA A 105 -1.97 -8.69 13.01
N THR A 106 -2.24 -7.38 12.99
CA THR A 106 -2.24 -6.55 14.20
C THR A 106 -3.41 -6.89 15.14
N GLN A 107 -4.60 -7.20 14.60
CA GLN A 107 -5.75 -7.62 15.41
C GLN A 107 -5.51 -8.98 16.08
N GLY A 108 -4.98 -9.96 15.35
CA GLY A 108 -4.61 -11.27 15.90
C GLY A 108 -3.58 -11.16 17.02
N GLY A 109 -2.54 -10.34 16.85
CA GLY A 109 -1.53 -10.10 17.87
C GLY A 109 -2.10 -9.50 19.17
N SER A 110 -3.00 -8.53 19.05
CA SER A 110 -3.64 -7.89 20.20
C SER A 110 -4.53 -8.86 21.00
N HIS A 111 -5.21 -9.77 20.33
CA HIS A 111 -6.05 -10.79 20.97
C HIS A 111 -5.22 -11.76 21.79
N ILE A 112 -4.10 -12.25 21.25
CA ILE A 112 -3.17 -13.17 21.94
C ILE A 112 -2.55 -12.51 23.18
N ILE A 113 -2.16 -11.24 23.08
CA ILE A 113 -1.59 -10.50 24.21
C ILE A 113 -2.62 -10.30 25.32
N ARG A 114 -3.87 -9.98 24.98
CA ARG A 114 -4.97 -9.88 25.97
C ARG A 114 -5.25 -11.19 26.66
N GLN A 115 -5.29 -12.30 25.95
CA GLN A 115 -5.48 -13.63 26.55
C GLN A 115 -4.34 -14.00 27.48
N ARG A 116 -3.08 -13.75 27.12
CA ARG A 116 -1.92 -14.00 27.98
C ARG A 116 -1.94 -13.18 29.27
N ARG A 117 -2.37 -11.90 29.18
CA ARG A 117 -2.52 -11.05 30.40
C ARG A 117 -3.64 -11.54 31.30
N ALA A 118 -4.79 -11.91 30.76
CA ALA A 118 -5.91 -12.45 31.52
C ALA A 118 -5.57 -13.79 32.23
N ASN A 119 -4.77 -14.63 31.62
CA ASN A 119 -4.32 -15.90 32.22
C ASN A 119 -3.28 -15.69 33.35
N LYS A 120 -2.41 -14.67 33.23
CA LYS A 120 -1.46 -14.31 34.29
C LYS A 120 -2.11 -13.69 35.53
N SER A 121 -3.27 -13.09 35.42
CA SER A 121 -3.99 -12.50 36.57
C SER A 121 -4.84 -13.51 37.35
N LYS A 122 -4.91 -14.76 36.91
CA LYS A 122 -5.63 -15.86 37.58
C LYS A 122 -4.74 -16.81 38.36
N ILE A 123 -3.42 -16.60 38.33
CA ILE A 123 -2.41 -17.31 39.14
C ILE A 123 -1.91 -16.40 40.26
#